data_45e79d322de453b612ec5a7cbc91192c
#
_entry.id   45e79d322de453b612ec5a7cbc91192c
#
_cell.length_a   1.000
_cell.length_b   1.000
_cell.length_c   1.000
_cell.angle_alpha   90.00
_cell.angle_beta   90.00
_cell.angle_gamma   90.00
#
_symmetry.space_group_name_H-M   'P 1'
#
loop_
_entity.id
_entity.type
_entity.pdbx_description
1 polymer ?
#
loop_
_entity_poly.entity_id
_entity_poly.type
_entity_poly.pdbx_seq_one_letter_code
_entity_poly.pdbx_strand_id
1 'polypeptide(L)'
;MSARTGRTGGLAVAATALLIATGCSTMNDSAGDLPYEPQAKKVADAKDLVRARSSQIFDAAGLKQASNGAPDASPCDGVDHGYRVRHFWSMYAPTADALKQAMDRLHRDLPAKGWKVLRFEPAKSEAKQLQLDVEHEQDHHTATIELLLPSTYKDASKWEKQQKDSLSVSLTSPCWTDPAYEVGD
;
A
#
# COMPACT_ATOMS: atom_id res chain seq x y z
N MET A 1 -63.40 47.88 45.67
CA MET A 1 -62.20 48.45 46.34
C MET A 1 -60.95 47.86 45.69
N SER A 2 -60.09 48.77 45.29
CA SER A 2 -58.67 48.69 44.96
C SER A 2 -58.23 47.96 43.70
N ALA A 3 -57.79 48.81 42.89
CA ALA A 3 -56.88 48.69 41.73
C ALA A 3 -55.51 48.10 42.03
N ARG A 4 -54.88 47.60 40.98
CA ARG A 4 -53.48 47.89 40.62
C ARG A 4 -53.11 47.09 39.35
N THR A 5 -53.02 47.81 38.32
CA THR A 5 -51.84 48.22 37.50
C THR A 5 -50.69 47.31 37.52
N GLY A 6 -50.29 46.79 36.31
CA GLY A 6 -48.97 46.98 36.05
C GLY A 6 -48.17 45.97 35.22
N ARG A 7 -47.78 46.46 34.17
CA ARG A 7 -46.48 46.28 33.49
C ARG A 7 -46.37 45.20 32.44
N THR A 8 -46.49 45.66 31.27
CA THR A 8 -45.91 45.14 30.02
C THR A 8 -44.36 44.94 30.14
N GLY A 9 -43.91 43.76 29.94
CA GLY A 9 -42.48 43.40 29.76
C GLY A 9 -42.30 42.80 28.40
N GLY A 10 -41.76 43.58 27.46
CA GLY A 10 -41.45 43.09 26.14
C GLY A 10 -40.27 42.11 26.20
N LEU A 11 -40.46 40.90 25.66
CA LEU A 11 -39.37 39.99 25.36
C LEU A 11 -38.83 40.34 23.97
N ALA A 12 -37.62 40.86 23.94
CA ALA A 12 -36.82 40.98 22.73
C ALA A 12 -36.27 39.57 22.35
N VAL A 13 -36.79 39.03 21.27
CA VAL A 13 -36.23 37.79 20.65
C VAL A 13 -35.02 38.21 19.84
N ALA A 14 -33.83 37.93 20.37
CA ALA A 14 -32.59 38.03 19.62
C ALA A 14 -32.51 36.86 18.66
N ALA A 15 -32.72 37.08 17.39
CA ALA A 15 -32.50 36.11 16.33
C ALA A 15 -30.99 35.98 16.09
N THR A 16 -30.39 34.96 16.65
CA THR A 16 -28.99 34.57 16.35
C THR A 16 -28.97 33.84 15.00
N ALA A 17 -28.56 34.53 13.95
CA ALA A 17 -28.31 33.93 12.64
C ALA A 17 -27.05 33.06 12.73
N LEU A 18 -27.21 31.73 12.75
CA LEU A 18 -26.11 30.77 12.54
C LEU A 18 -25.72 30.82 11.07
N LEU A 19 -24.61 31.46 10.76
CA LEU A 19 -23.95 31.34 9.48
C LEU A 19 -23.29 29.93 9.41
N ILE A 20 -23.99 28.99 8.78
CA ILE A 20 -23.39 27.71 8.39
C ILE A 20 -22.49 28.03 7.19
N ALA A 21 -21.20 28.20 7.46
CA ALA A 21 -20.19 28.20 6.43
C ALA A 21 -20.10 26.76 5.89
N THR A 22 -20.81 26.47 4.80
CA THR A 22 -20.57 25.29 3.97
C THR A 22 -19.22 25.50 3.30
N GLY A 23 -18.15 25.07 3.99
CA GLY A 23 -16.85 24.91 3.38
C GLY A 23 -16.97 23.81 2.33
N CYS A 24 -17.08 24.18 1.06
CA CYS A 24 -16.72 23.30 -0.04
C CYS A 24 -15.23 22.99 0.13
N SER A 25 -14.93 21.87 0.75
CA SER A 25 -13.63 21.25 0.58
C SER A 25 -13.54 20.83 -0.88
N THR A 26 -12.96 21.69 -1.71
CA THR A 26 -12.39 21.26 -2.98
C THR A 26 -11.35 20.22 -2.59
N MET A 27 -11.63 18.94 -2.82
CA MET A 27 -10.60 17.91 -2.90
C MET A 27 -9.71 18.33 -4.06
N ASN A 28 -8.69 19.10 -3.74
CA ASN A 28 -7.57 19.30 -4.61
C ASN A 28 -6.81 17.98 -4.50
N ASP A 29 -7.03 17.06 -5.44
CA ASP A 29 -6.11 15.93 -5.70
C ASP A 29 -4.79 16.51 -6.22
N SER A 30 -4.13 17.30 -5.37
CA SER A 30 -2.76 17.72 -5.58
C SER A 30 -1.89 16.50 -5.32
N ALA A 31 -1.31 15.96 -6.38
CA ALA A 31 -0.18 15.06 -6.29
C ALA A 31 0.81 15.66 -5.27
N GLY A 32 0.89 15.06 -4.06
CA GLY A 32 1.77 15.56 -3.01
C GLY A 32 1.23 15.49 -1.58
N ASP A 33 -0.08 15.33 -1.37
CA ASP A 33 -0.63 15.22 -0.01
C ASP A 33 -0.51 13.76 0.52
N LEU A 34 0.65 13.45 1.09
CA LEU A 34 0.80 12.20 1.84
C LEU A 34 0.01 12.32 3.15
N PRO A 35 -0.67 11.24 3.61
CA PRO A 35 -1.41 11.24 4.87
C PRO A 35 -0.48 11.24 6.10
N TYR A 36 0.83 11.39 5.92
CA TYR A 36 1.88 11.40 6.93
C TYR A 36 3.03 12.30 6.49
N GLU A 37 3.81 12.78 7.45
CA GLU A 37 5.06 13.50 7.20
C GLU A 37 6.19 12.51 6.89
N PRO A 38 6.88 12.61 5.73
CA PRO A 38 7.98 11.73 5.38
C PRO A 38 9.14 11.86 6.36
N GLN A 39 9.60 10.73 6.89
CA GLN A 39 10.76 10.69 7.78
C GLN A 39 12.06 10.74 6.97
N ALA A 40 13.10 11.32 7.56
CA ALA A 40 14.44 11.31 6.97
C ALA A 40 15.06 9.90 7.06
N LYS A 41 15.55 9.39 5.94
CA LYS A 41 16.25 8.10 5.86
C LYS A 41 17.18 8.11 4.65
N LYS A 42 18.43 7.65 4.81
CA LYS A 42 19.36 7.50 3.69
C LYS A 42 18.88 6.44 2.71
N VAL A 43 19.04 6.69 1.41
CA VAL A 43 18.61 5.75 0.35
C VAL A 43 19.20 4.34 0.56
N ALA A 44 20.48 4.24 0.96
CA ALA A 44 21.13 2.96 1.22
C ALA A 44 20.43 2.18 2.34
N ASP A 45 20.14 2.84 3.49
CA ASP A 45 19.49 2.22 4.64
C ASP A 45 18.05 1.80 4.30
N ALA A 46 17.38 2.58 3.46
CA ALA A 46 16.05 2.27 2.93
C ALA A 46 16.06 1.02 2.04
N LYS A 47 17.04 0.92 1.13
CA LYS A 47 17.23 -0.26 0.28
C LYS A 47 17.50 -1.51 1.10
N ASP A 48 18.30 -1.40 2.18
CA ASP A 48 18.57 -2.52 3.09
C ASP A 48 17.32 -2.96 3.86
N LEU A 49 16.51 -2.03 4.32
CA LEU A 49 15.24 -2.34 4.99
C LEU A 49 14.28 -3.05 4.03
N VAL A 50 14.16 -2.58 2.78
CA VAL A 50 13.34 -3.24 1.76
C VAL A 50 13.83 -4.65 1.45
N ARG A 51 15.17 -4.89 1.41
CA ARG A 51 15.74 -6.24 1.29
C ARG A 51 15.34 -7.13 2.48
N ALA A 52 15.40 -6.60 3.70
CA ALA A 52 15.01 -7.33 4.90
C ALA A 52 13.51 -7.72 4.85
N ARG A 53 12.62 -6.80 4.42
CA ARG A 53 11.19 -7.09 4.25
C ARG A 53 10.93 -8.11 3.14
N SER A 54 11.67 -8.03 2.02
CA SER A 54 11.61 -9.05 0.96
C SER A 54 12.03 -10.43 1.46
N SER A 55 13.10 -10.50 2.26
CA SER A 55 13.54 -11.76 2.87
C SER A 55 12.49 -12.35 3.81
N GLN A 56 11.79 -11.53 4.61
CA GLN A 56 10.68 -12.02 5.45
C GLN A 56 9.56 -12.67 4.62
N ILE A 57 9.21 -12.05 3.47
CA ILE A 57 8.20 -12.60 2.57
C ILE A 57 8.70 -13.91 1.95
N PHE A 58 9.96 -13.95 1.48
CA PHE A 58 10.56 -15.15 0.89
C PHE A 58 10.59 -16.32 1.87
N ASP A 59 11.03 -16.08 3.11
CA ASP A 59 11.09 -17.08 4.17
C ASP A 59 9.68 -17.59 4.54
N ALA A 60 8.68 -16.70 4.59
CA ALA A 60 7.30 -17.09 4.85
C ALA A 60 6.70 -17.94 3.72
N ALA A 61 7.08 -17.68 2.47
CA ALA A 61 6.68 -18.50 1.32
C ALA A 61 7.24 -19.93 1.39
N GLY A 62 8.40 -20.13 2.05
CA GLY A 62 9.06 -21.44 2.17
C GLY A 62 9.52 -22.01 0.83
N LEU A 63 9.80 -21.15 -0.14
CA LEU A 63 10.31 -21.51 -1.46
C LEU A 63 11.86 -21.43 -1.47
N LYS A 64 12.48 -22.06 -2.48
CA LYS A 64 13.95 -22.15 -2.57
C LYS A 64 14.55 -21.34 -3.73
N GLN A 65 13.71 -20.83 -4.61
CA GLN A 65 14.14 -20.12 -5.81
C GLN A 65 13.44 -18.78 -5.94
N ALA A 66 14.24 -17.75 -6.20
CA ALA A 66 13.74 -16.41 -6.51
C ALA A 66 14.54 -15.78 -7.65
N SER A 67 13.99 -14.79 -8.32
CA SER A 67 14.74 -13.95 -9.25
C SER A 67 15.69 -13.02 -8.48
N ASN A 68 16.79 -12.64 -9.13
CA ASN A 68 17.75 -11.68 -8.60
C ASN A 68 17.30 -10.26 -9.00
N GLY A 69 16.43 -9.65 -8.22
CA GLY A 69 16.09 -8.23 -8.31
C GLY A 69 16.86 -7.42 -7.27
N ALA A 70 17.14 -6.15 -7.54
CA ALA A 70 17.65 -5.21 -6.56
C ALA A 70 16.56 -4.17 -6.25
N PRO A 71 16.40 -3.75 -4.98
CA PRO A 71 15.55 -2.62 -4.66
C PRO A 71 16.08 -1.34 -5.32
N ASP A 72 15.16 -0.55 -5.86
CA ASP A 72 15.50 0.70 -6.51
C ASP A 72 14.71 1.88 -5.93
N ALA A 73 15.33 3.06 -5.91
CA ALA A 73 14.72 4.28 -5.42
C ALA A 73 14.04 5.02 -6.57
N SER A 74 12.87 5.58 -6.31
CA SER A 74 12.14 6.42 -7.24
C SER A 74 11.54 7.62 -6.51
N PRO A 75 11.38 8.79 -7.16
CA PRO A 75 10.87 9.98 -6.50
C PRO A 75 9.46 9.80 -5.96
N CYS A 76 9.15 10.54 -4.92
CA CYS A 76 7.79 10.75 -4.43
C CYS A 76 7.28 12.10 -4.99
N ASP A 77 6.13 12.08 -5.64
CA ASP A 77 5.53 13.29 -6.19
C ASP A 77 5.21 14.30 -5.07
N GLY A 78 5.58 15.56 -5.28
CA GLY A 78 5.27 16.66 -4.36
C GLY A 78 6.08 16.70 -3.06
N VAL A 79 7.10 15.86 -2.89
CA VAL A 79 7.98 15.85 -1.72
C VAL A 79 9.40 16.21 -2.16
N ASP A 80 9.92 17.34 -1.66
CA ASP A 80 11.29 17.77 -1.94
C ASP A 80 12.31 16.76 -1.38
N HIS A 81 13.28 16.33 -2.23
CA HIS A 81 14.19 15.21 -1.92
C HIS A 81 13.47 13.93 -1.44
N GLY A 82 12.18 13.79 -1.80
CA GLY A 82 11.33 12.66 -1.43
C GLY A 82 11.55 11.48 -2.36
N TYR A 83 11.65 10.29 -1.78
CA TYR A 83 11.81 9.05 -2.53
C TYR A 83 11.09 7.89 -1.83
N ARG A 84 10.78 6.86 -2.62
CA ARG A 84 10.36 5.54 -2.13
C ARG A 84 11.22 4.46 -2.77
N VAL A 85 11.42 3.36 -2.06
CA VAL A 85 12.16 2.21 -2.57
C VAL A 85 11.17 1.14 -3.00
N ARG A 86 11.35 0.62 -4.21
CA ARG A 86 10.56 -0.47 -4.78
C ARG A 86 11.44 -1.68 -5.02
N HIS A 87 10.86 -2.86 -4.81
CA HIS A 87 11.52 -4.12 -5.13
C HIS A 87 10.53 -5.04 -5.85
N PHE A 88 10.81 -5.32 -7.11
CA PHE A 88 10.05 -6.25 -7.95
C PHE A 88 10.87 -7.52 -8.13
N TRP A 89 10.29 -8.65 -7.77
CA TRP A 89 10.95 -9.94 -7.88
C TRP A 89 9.92 -11.07 -7.94
N SER A 90 10.38 -12.27 -8.26
CA SER A 90 9.50 -13.44 -8.38
C SER A 90 10.07 -14.63 -7.63
N MET A 91 9.18 -15.47 -7.11
CA MET A 91 9.50 -16.76 -6.50
C MET A 91 9.01 -17.89 -7.41
N TYR A 92 9.77 -18.97 -7.45
CA TYR A 92 9.49 -20.11 -8.32
C TYR A 92 9.38 -21.40 -7.52
N ALA A 93 8.59 -22.34 -8.05
CA ALA A 93 8.46 -23.69 -7.55
C ALA A 93 8.38 -24.70 -8.72
N PRO A 94 8.65 -26.01 -8.48
CA PRO A 94 8.57 -27.02 -9.53
C PRO A 94 7.16 -27.23 -10.09
N THR A 95 6.12 -26.91 -9.33
CA THR A 95 4.71 -27.14 -9.71
C THR A 95 3.82 -25.97 -9.33
N ALA A 96 2.73 -25.78 -10.08
CA ALA A 96 1.69 -24.81 -9.75
C ALA A 96 1.08 -25.02 -8.36
N ASP A 97 0.93 -26.27 -7.92
CA ASP A 97 0.38 -26.58 -6.60
C ASP A 97 1.34 -26.19 -5.46
N ALA A 98 2.65 -26.30 -5.67
CA ALA A 98 3.63 -25.78 -4.70
C ALA A 98 3.57 -24.26 -4.57
N LEU A 99 3.30 -23.52 -5.66
CA LEU A 99 3.06 -22.06 -5.63
C LEU A 99 1.76 -21.70 -4.90
N LYS A 100 0.66 -22.43 -5.14
CA LYS A 100 -0.59 -22.25 -4.41
C LYS A 100 -0.39 -22.45 -2.90
N GLN A 101 0.28 -23.53 -2.51
CA GLN A 101 0.61 -23.79 -1.10
C GLN A 101 1.51 -22.70 -0.50
N ALA A 102 2.43 -22.13 -1.28
CA ALA A 102 3.26 -21.00 -0.83
C ALA A 102 2.42 -19.75 -0.62
N MET A 103 1.44 -19.47 -1.50
CA MET A 103 0.49 -18.37 -1.34
C MET A 103 -0.36 -18.52 -0.07
N ASP A 104 -0.84 -19.74 0.21
CA ASP A 104 -1.59 -20.05 1.44
C ASP A 104 -0.71 -19.90 2.69
N ARG A 105 0.57 -20.28 2.63
CA ARG A 105 1.53 -20.04 3.73
C ARG A 105 1.73 -18.55 3.96
N LEU A 106 1.95 -17.77 2.91
CA LEU A 106 2.10 -16.31 3.02
C LEU A 106 0.90 -15.68 3.72
N HIS A 107 -0.31 -16.01 3.27
CA HIS A 107 -1.54 -15.50 3.90
C HIS A 107 -1.64 -15.86 5.39
N ARG A 108 -1.27 -17.09 5.77
CA ARG A 108 -1.37 -17.59 7.14
C ARG A 108 -0.26 -17.04 8.05
N ASP A 109 1.00 -16.96 7.55
CA ASP A 109 2.19 -16.79 8.40
C ASP A 109 2.72 -15.35 8.45
N LEU A 110 2.41 -14.50 7.46
CA LEU A 110 2.83 -13.10 7.47
C LEU A 110 2.27 -12.28 8.64
N PRO A 111 1.02 -12.51 9.12
CA PRO A 111 0.52 -11.79 10.30
C PRO A 111 1.39 -11.97 11.55
N ALA A 112 1.93 -13.17 11.79
CA ALA A 112 2.83 -13.42 12.91
C ALA A 112 4.21 -12.71 12.78
N LYS A 113 4.49 -12.12 11.61
CA LYS A 113 5.71 -11.37 11.29
C LYS A 113 5.49 -9.86 11.21
N GLY A 114 4.33 -9.37 11.69
CA GLY A 114 4.00 -7.95 11.71
C GLY A 114 3.39 -7.41 10.40
N TRP A 115 2.87 -8.29 9.54
CA TRP A 115 2.17 -7.88 8.34
C TRP A 115 0.65 -7.99 8.53
N LYS A 116 -0.06 -6.91 8.27
CA LYS A 116 -1.51 -6.89 8.19
C LYS A 116 -1.96 -7.32 6.80
N VAL A 117 -2.83 -8.32 6.71
CA VAL A 117 -3.48 -8.69 5.46
C VAL A 117 -4.57 -7.67 5.13
N LEU A 118 -4.43 -7.01 3.98
CA LEU A 118 -5.41 -6.04 3.48
C LEU A 118 -6.41 -6.71 2.53
N ARG A 119 -5.94 -7.70 1.75
CA ARG A 119 -6.76 -8.42 0.78
C ARG A 119 -6.16 -9.80 0.50
N PHE A 120 -7.02 -10.81 0.32
CA PHE A 120 -6.67 -12.13 -0.18
C PHE A 120 -7.82 -12.66 -1.03
N GLU A 121 -7.82 -12.31 -2.30
CA GLU A 121 -8.90 -12.65 -3.25
C GLU A 121 -8.38 -12.55 -4.69
N PRO A 122 -9.13 -13.09 -5.69
CA PRO A 122 -8.79 -12.87 -7.09
C PRO A 122 -8.75 -11.37 -7.45
N ALA A 123 -7.75 -10.99 -8.23
CA ALA A 123 -7.63 -9.64 -8.75
C ALA A 123 -8.86 -9.27 -9.61
N LYS A 124 -9.18 -7.97 -9.66
CA LYS A 124 -10.28 -7.45 -10.50
C LYS A 124 -9.94 -7.42 -12.00
N SER A 125 -8.70 -7.80 -12.35
CA SER A 125 -8.26 -7.93 -13.73
C SER A 125 -8.99 -9.05 -14.47
N GLU A 126 -8.95 -9.06 -15.79
CA GLU A 126 -9.55 -10.10 -16.62
C GLU A 126 -8.95 -11.49 -16.33
N ALA A 127 -7.66 -11.55 -16.01
CA ALA A 127 -6.96 -12.79 -15.68
C ALA A 127 -7.32 -13.36 -14.30
N LYS A 128 -7.92 -12.54 -13.40
CA LYS A 128 -8.39 -12.94 -12.05
C LYS A 128 -7.38 -13.78 -11.26
N GLN A 129 -6.08 -13.48 -11.41
CA GLN A 129 -5.04 -14.15 -10.61
C GLN A 129 -5.26 -13.91 -9.13
N LEU A 130 -4.99 -14.94 -8.29
CA LEU A 130 -5.08 -14.80 -6.84
C LEU A 130 -4.03 -13.78 -6.36
N GLN A 131 -4.47 -12.81 -5.57
CA GLN A 131 -3.66 -11.70 -5.09
C GLN A 131 -3.74 -11.61 -3.57
N LEU A 132 -2.59 -11.38 -2.95
CA LEU A 132 -2.44 -11.08 -1.53
C LEU A 132 -1.81 -9.70 -1.41
N ASP A 133 -2.54 -8.76 -0.78
CA ASP A 133 -2.01 -7.45 -0.41
C ASP A 133 -1.79 -7.40 1.09
N VAL A 134 -0.62 -6.94 1.48
CA VAL A 134 -0.22 -6.82 2.90
C VAL A 134 0.46 -5.48 3.15
N GLU A 135 0.37 -5.01 4.40
CA GLU A 135 1.08 -3.84 4.91
C GLU A 135 1.83 -4.22 6.17
N HIS A 136 3.10 -3.82 6.28
CA HIS A 136 3.88 -4.02 7.50
C HIS A 136 3.54 -2.94 8.52
N GLU A 137 3.02 -3.35 9.70
CA GLU A 137 2.39 -2.44 10.69
C GLU A 137 3.34 -1.40 11.29
N GLN A 138 4.64 -1.70 11.40
CA GLN A 138 5.59 -0.80 12.05
C GLN A 138 6.14 0.29 11.12
N ASP A 139 6.33 -0.03 9.85
CA ASP A 139 7.06 0.85 8.93
C ASP A 139 6.34 1.04 7.57
N HIS A 140 5.08 0.65 7.52
CA HIS A 140 4.14 0.91 6.41
C HIS A 140 4.63 0.49 5.02
N HIS A 141 5.54 -0.51 4.95
CA HIS A 141 5.83 -1.15 3.67
C HIS A 141 4.61 -1.89 3.19
N THR A 142 4.28 -1.74 1.92
CA THR A 142 3.17 -2.47 1.29
C THR A 142 3.71 -3.49 0.30
N ALA A 143 3.11 -4.67 0.27
CA ALA A 143 3.45 -5.66 -0.73
C ALA A 143 2.18 -6.21 -1.40
N THR A 144 2.25 -6.33 -2.71
CA THR A 144 1.30 -7.08 -3.53
C THR A 144 1.98 -8.35 -4.02
N ILE A 145 1.38 -9.50 -3.75
CA ILE A 145 1.88 -10.81 -4.16
C ILE A 145 0.82 -11.45 -5.06
N GLU A 146 1.20 -11.79 -6.29
CA GLU A 146 0.30 -12.35 -7.29
C GLU A 146 0.72 -13.76 -7.68
N LEU A 147 -0.25 -14.68 -7.70
CA LEU A 147 -0.06 -16.04 -8.19
C LEU A 147 -0.26 -16.08 -9.71
N LEU A 148 0.83 -16.13 -10.44
CA LEU A 148 0.84 -16.18 -11.89
C LEU A 148 1.06 -17.61 -12.36
N LEU A 149 0.06 -18.20 -13.06
CA LEU A 149 0.08 -19.57 -13.54
C LEU A 149 -0.15 -19.65 -15.06
N PRO A 150 0.70 -19.06 -15.89
CA PRO A 150 0.54 -19.08 -17.34
C PRO A 150 0.47 -20.49 -17.94
N SER A 151 1.06 -21.50 -17.30
CA SER A 151 0.94 -22.90 -17.72
C SER A 151 -0.50 -23.42 -17.72
N THR A 152 -1.42 -22.78 -16.97
CA THR A 152 -2.81 -23.20 -16.82
C THR A 152 -3.79 -22.44 -17.74
N TYR A 153 -3.32 -21.40 -18.44
CA TYR A 153 -4.17 -20.58 -19.30
C TYR A 153 -4.59 -21.34 -20.55
N LYS A 154 -5.90 -21.48 -20.76
CA LYS A 154 -6.44 -22.26 -21.89
C LYS A 154 -6.08 -21.65 -23.24
N ASP A 155 -6.16 -20.33 -23.35
CA ASP A 155 -5.94 -19.56 -24.57
C ASP A 155 -4.64 -18.75 -24.51
N ALA A 156 -3.62 -19.27 -23.80
CA ALA A 156 -2.36 -18.59 -23.64
C ALA A 156 -1.70 -18.31 -24.99
N SER A 157 -1.29 -17.07 -25.19
CA SER A 157 -0.48 -16.64 -26.33
C SER A 157 0.86 -17.37 -26.36
N LYS A 158 1.56 -17.33 -27.49
CA LYS A 158 2.91 -17.90 -27.61
C LYS A 158 3.88 -17.34 -26.57
N TRP A 159 3.75 -16.06 -26.25
CA TRP A 159 4.59 -15.36 -25.24
C TRP A 159 4.27 -15.87 -23.81
N GLU A 160 2.99 -15.95 -23.45
CA GLU A 160 2.57 -16.45 -22.13
C GLU A 160 3.01 -17.89 -21.89
N LYS A 161 2.95 -18.75 -22.92
CA LYS A 161 3.45 -20.15 -22.82
C LYS A 161 4.94 -20.25 -22.55
N GLN A 162 5.70 -19.18 -22.76
CA GLN A 162 7.14 -19.11 -22.44
C GLN A 162 7.41 -18.61 -21.04
N GLN A 163 6.40 -18.03 -20.35
CA GLN A 163 6.52 -17.56 -18.98
C GLN A 163 6.48 -18.73 -18.01
N LYS A 164 7.25 -18.62 -16.93
CA LYS A 164 7.24 -19.60 -15.85
C LYS A 164 6.14 -19.25 -14.83
N ASP A 165 5.50 -20.28 -14.31
CA ASP A 165 4.65 -20.12 -13.14
C ASP A 165 5.45 -19.54 -11.98
N SER A 166 4.87 -18.57 -11.27
CA SER A 166 5.58 -17.82 -10.22
C SER A 166 4.63 -17.16 -9.22
N LEU A 167 5.18 -16.79 -8.07
CA LEU A 167 4.63 -15.72 -7.25
C LEU A 167 5.39 -14.43 -7.60
N SER A 168 4.72 -13.46 -8.19
CA SER A 168 5.25 -12.12 -8.43
C SER A 168 5.08 -11.26 -7.20
N VAL A 169 6.12 -10.56 -6.77
CA VAL A 169 6.10 -9.69 -5.59
C VAL A 169 6.47 -8.28 -5.99
N SER A 170 5.61 -7.34 -5.62
CA SER A 170 5.85 -5.90 -5.70
C SER A 170 5.86 -5.35 -4.27
N LEU A 171 7.02 -5.04 -3.75
CA LEU A 171 7.21 -4.43 -2.43
C LEU A 171 7.56 -2.96 -2.59
N THR A 172 6.86 -2.09 -1.86
CA THR A 172 7.07 -0.64 -1.89
C THR A 172 7.16 -0.10 -0.46
N SER A 173 8.14 0.77 -0.22
CA SER A 173 8.27 1.48 1.04
C SER A 173 7.32 2.68 1.12
N PRO A 174 7.09 3.26 2.32
CA PRO A 174 6.57 4.62 2.42
C PRO A 174 7.52 5.61 1.73
N CYS A 175 7.07 6.86 1.59
CA CYS A 175 7.93 7.95 1.15
C CYS A 175 8.84 8.39 2.29
N TRP A 176 10.14 8.55 2.00
CA TRP A 176 11.16 9.10 2.88
C TRP A 176 11.81 10.31 2.24
N THR A 177 12.59 11.07 2.99
CA THR A 177 13.42 12.17 2.49
C THR A 177 14.90 11.90 2.72
N ASP A 178 15.74 12.23 1.74
CA ASP A 178 17.19 12.24 1.86
C ASP A 178 17.72 13.45 1.10
N PRO A 179 18.35 14.44 1.79
CA PRO A 179 18.91 15.62 1.11
C PRO A 179 19.95 15.31 0.03
N ALA A 180 20.52 14.10 0.08
CA ALA A 180 21.47 13.63 -0.94
C ALA A 180 20.80 12.89 -2.11
N TYR A 181 19.47 12.67 -2.06
CA TYR A 181 18.76 12.00 -3.14
C TYR A 181 18.52 12.95 -4.31
N GLU A 182 19.02 12.57 -5.47
CA GLU A 182 18.75 13.23 -6.76
C GLU A 182 17.98 12.27 -7.67
N VAL A 183 17.09 12.82 -8.50
CA VAL A 183 16.30 12.00 -9.44
C VAL A 183 17.22 11.42 -10.50
N GLY A 184 17.39 10.11 -10.50
CA GLY A 184 18.25 9.40 -11.47
C GLY A 184 19.46 8.69 -10.87
N ASP A 185 19.59 8.69 -9.53
CA ASP A 185 20.62 7.92 -8.79
C ASP A 185 20.26 6.43 -8.56
#